data_fb36acf125abc5b3e5d3f9004ff189db
#
_entry.id   fb36acf125abc5b3e5d3f9004ff189db
#
_cell.length_a   1.000
_cell.length_b   1.000
_cell.length_c   1.000
_cell.angle_alpha   90.00
_cell.angle_beta   90.00
_cell.angle_gamma   90.00
#
_symmetry.space_group_name_H-M   'P 1'
#
loop_
_entity.id
_entity.type
_entity.pdbx_description
1 polymer ?
#
loop_
_entity_poly.entity_id
_entity_poly.type
_entity_poly.pdbx_seq_one_letter_code
_entity_poly.pdbx_strand_id
1 'polypeptide(L)'
;MLFNVATAGAALLALSGSAIAAPQRHNAGNASGSNMCDVSTFNDGADYSIPQASADDCTGLIQHLDRTQKWTVDRSWARLETYGTCAFSVRVILGDGGLVGGADMYDLIHDSVAGYGKEGVVSCTGQFAQVVSAEGEVACNTTPDGATQVRVEWIVADSSYNPPA
;
A
#
# COMPACT_ATOMS: atom_id res chain seq x y z
N MET A 1 -57.01 -4.35 44.68
CA MET A 1 -55.91 -3.39 44.55
C MET A 1 -54.70 -4.13 43.92
N LEU A 2 -54.52 -3.99 42.65
CA LEU A 2 -53.39 -4.63 41.87
C LEU A 2 -52.55 -3.51 41.33
N PHE A 3 -51.28 -3.44 41.75
CA PHE A 3 -50.31 -2.49 41.26
C PHE A 3 -49.58 -3.09 40.05
N ASN A 4 -49.75 -2.46 38.90
CA ASN A 4 -48.97 -2.74 37.70
C ASN A 4 -47.64 -1.97 37.77
N VAL A 5 -46.50 -2.68 37.78
CA VAL A 5 -45.16 -2.10 37.64
C VAL A 5 -44.78 -2.18 36.17
N ALA A 6 -44.70 -1.04 35.52
CA ALA A 6 -44.20 -0.91 34.17
C ALA A 6 -42.66 -0.83 34.20
N THR A 7 -41.98 -1.85 33.67
CA THR A 7 -40.54 -1.87 33.51
C THR A 7 -40.17 -1.15 32.19
N ALA A 8 -39.55 0.01 32.30
CA ALA A 8 -39.00 0.74 31.17
C ALA A 8 -37.62 0.12 30.79
N GLY A 9 -37.57 -0.53 29.67
CA GLY A 9 -36.33 -1.03 29.08
C GLY A 9 -35.58 0.09 28.35
N ALA A 10 -34.41 0.46 28.86
CA ALA A 10 -33.49 1.36 28.17
C ALA A 10 -32.69 0.59 27.11
N ALA A 11 -32.94 0.87 25.85
CA ALA A 11 -32.13 0.35 24.73
C ALA A 11 -30.85 1.18 24.63
N LEU A 12 -29.72 0.57 24.95
CA LEU A 12 -28.39 1.11 24.69
C LEU A 12 -28.05 0.90 23.19
N LEU A 13 -28.10 1.98 22.43
CA LEU A 13 -27.56 2.04 21.06
C LEU A 13 -26.04 2.07 21.18
N ALA A 14 -25.39 0.93 20.88
CA ALA A 14 -23.95 0.88 20.67
C ALA A 14 -23.62 1.53 19.31
N LEU A 15 -23.10 2.75 19.33
CA LEU A 15 -22.48 3.38 18.18
C LEU A 15 -21.14 2.64 17.90
N SER A 16 -21.16 1.75 16.92
CA SER A 16 -19.93 1.20 16.35
C SER A 16 -19.22 2.30 15.53
N GLY A 17 -18.36 3.05 16.18
CA GLY A 17 -17.47 3.99 15.53
C GLY A 17 -16.45 3.20 14.72
N SER A 18 -16.51 3.30 13.40
CA SER A 18 -15.42 2.87 12.51
C SER A 18 -14.19 3.69 12.88
N ALA A 19 -13.20 3.05 13.49
CA ALA A 19 -11.91 3.66 13.72
C ALA A 19 -11.25 3.87 12.36
N ILE A 20 -11.23 5.11 11.87
CA ILE A 20 -10.37 5.53 10.78
C ILE A 20 -8.95 5.37 11.33
N ALA A 21 -8.21 4.38 10.82
CA ALA A 21 -6.82 4.21 11.17
C ALA A 21 -6.07 5.51 10.83
N ALA A 22 -5.55 6.17 11.86
CA ALA A 22 -4.72 7.35 11.66
C ALA A 22 -3.45 6.93 10.89
N PRO A 23 -2.96 7.74 9.93
CA PRO A 23 -1.74 7.44 9.21
C PRO A 23 -0.61 7.25 10.23
N GLN A 24 -0.04 6.04 10.26
CA GLN A 24 1.08 5.74 11.13
C GLN A 24 2.29 6.52 10.61
N ARG A 25 2.81 7.42 11.44
CA ARG A 25 4.11 8.03 11.19
C ARG A 25 5.16 6.95 11.40
N HIS A 26 5.66 6.39 10.31
CA HIS A 26 6.85 5.57 10.40
C HIS A 26 8.00 6.50 10.79
N ASN A 27 8.47 6.35 12.05
CA ASN A 27 9.70 6.98 12.47
C ASN A 27 10.81 6.46 11.54
N ALA A 28 11.47 7.37 10.84
CA ALA A 28 12.69 7.10 10.08
C ALA A 28 13.81 6.70 11.07
N GLY A 29 13.67 5.51 11.65
CA GLY A 29 14.68 4.85 12.48
C GLY A 29 15.60 4.02 11.60
N ASN A 30 16.77 4.56 11.24
CA ASN A 30 17.96 3.85 10.76
C ASN A 30 17.75 2.74 9.70
N ALA A 31 16.87 2.91 8.73
CA ALA A 31 16.91 2.09 7.54
C ALA A 31 18.09 2.55 6.69
N SER A 32 19.18 1.76 6.65
CA SER A 32 20.26 1.96 5.69
C SER A 32 19.69 1.73 4.27
N GLY A 33 19.22 2.78 3.63
CA GLY A 33 18.58 2.71 2.31
C GLY A 33 18.27 4.08 1.76
N SER A 34 17.83 4.12 0.50
CA SER A 34 17.33 5.33 -0.15
C SER A 34 15.89 5.58 0.24
N ASN A 35 15.64 6.63 1.00
CA ASN A 35 14.33 7.14 1.35
C ASN A 35 14.12 8.48 0.64
N MET A 36 13.25 8.50 -0.35
CA MET A 36 12.98 9.67 -1.22
C MET A 36 11.57 10.19 -1.05
N CYS A 37 10.71 9.47 -0.33
CA CYS A 37 9.30 9.78 -0.20
C CYS A 37 8.89 9.98 1.27
N ASP A 38 7.79 10.71 1.46
CA ASP A 38 7.17 10.98 2.77
C ASP A 38 6.15 9.88 3.15
N VAL A 39 5.26 10.21 4.07
CA VAL A 39 4.17 9.32 4.51
C VAL A 39 3.16 9.11 3.38
N SER A 40 2.81 7.86 3.13
CA SER A 40 1.87 7.44 2.09
C SER A 40 0.43 7.31 2.60
N THR A 41 -0.53 7.43 1.68
CA THR A 41 -1.88 6.87 1.84
C THR A 41 -1.90 5.41 1.41
N PHE A 42 -2.87 4.63 1.93
CA PHE A 42 -3.05 3.22 1.59
C PHE A 42 -4.52 2.91 1.41
N ASN A 43 -4.85 2.19 0.33
CA ASN A 43 -6.16 1.64 0.04
C ASN A 43 -6.04 0.14 -0.28
N ASP A 44 -7.04 -0.65 0.09
CA ASP A 44 -7.12 -2.06 -0.35
C ASP A 44 -7.39 -2.10 -1.86
N GLY A 45 -6.45 -2.62 -2.62
CA GLY A 45 -6.59 -2.73 -4.08
C GLY A 45 -7.74 -3.63 -4.52
N ALA A 46 -8.16 -4.59 -3.68
CA ALA A 46 -9.31 -5.44 -3.99
C ALA A 46 -10.62 -4.65 -4.10
N ASP A 47 -10.77 -3.54 -3.38
CA ASP A 47 -11.93 -2.65 -3.47
C ASP A 47 -12.03 -1.96 -4.84
N TYR A 48 -10.89 -1.85 -5.54
CA TYR A 48 -10.76 -1.27 -6.88
C TYR A 48 -10.58 -2.31 -7.98
N SER A 49 -10.82 -3.60 -7.67
CA SER A 49 -10.67 -4.71 -8.61
C SER A 49 -9.24 -4.88 -9.14
N ILE A 50 -8.23 -4.45 -8.40
CA ILE A 50 -6.82 -4.67 -8.73
C ILE A 50 -6.49 -6.15 -8.46
N PRO A 51 -5.96 -6.89 -9.45
CA PRO A 51 -5.58 -8.28 -9.29
C PRO A 51 -4.55 -8.48 -8.17
N GLN A 52 -4.81 -9.45 -7.31
CA GLN A 52 -4.02 -9.70 -6.12
C GLN A 52 -2.83 -10.60 -6.41
N ALA A 53 -1.66 -10.24 -5.89
CA ALA A 53 -0.45 -11.04 -5.88
C ALA A 53 -0.42 -12.00 -4.68
N SER A 54 0.45 -13.01 -4.71
CA SER A 54 0.79 -13.79 -3.52
C SER A 54 1.52 -12.90 -2.50
N ALA A 55 1.08 -12.90 -1.25
CA ALA A 55 1.75 -12.20 -0.16
C ALA A 55 3.17 -12.74 0.10
N ASP A 56 3.38 -14.04 -0.14
CA ASP A 56 4.71 -14.67 -0.03
C ASP A 56 5.65 -14.15 -1.12
N ASP A 57 5.15 -13.96 -2.36
CA ASP A 57 5.95 -13.37 -3.43
C ASP A 57 6.27 -11.89 -3.15
N CYS A 58 5.34 -11.13 -2.57
CA CYS A 58 5.60 -9.75 -2.15
C CYS A 58 6.63 -9.70 -1.00
N THR A 59 6.57 -10.63 -0.08
CA THR A 59 7.59 -10.80 0.96
C THR A 59 8.95 -11.19 0.33
N GLY A 60 8.95 -12.08 -0.67
CA GLY A 60 10.13 -12.43 -1.46
C GLY A 60 10.71 -11.22 -2.18
N LEU A 61 9.87 -10.37 -2.78
CA LEU A 61 10.30 -9.15 -3.45
C LEU A 61 11.11 -8.25 -2.51
N ILE A 62 10.57 -7.92 -1.33
CA ILE A 62 11.26 -7.05 -0.36
C ILE A 62 12.54 -7.67 0.23
N GLN A 63 12.68 -9.01 0.25
CA GLN A 63 13.90 -9.69 0.68
C GLN A 63 15.04 -9.58 -0.35
N HIS A 64 14.71 -9.45 -1.63
CA HIS A 64 15.68 -9.35 -2.73
C HIS A 64 15.92 -7.90 -3.17
N LEU A 65 15.14 -6.96 -2.66
CA LEU A 65 15.20 -5.56 -3.03
C LEU A 65 16.51 -4.89 -2.59
N ASP A 66 17.19 -4.22 -3.53
CA ASP A 66 18.29 -3.31 -3.17
C ASP A 66 17.71 -2.01 -2.58
N ARG A 67 17.71 -1.93 -1.26
CA ARG A 67 17.17 -0.76 -0.52
C ARG A 67 17.97 0.52 -0.74
N THR A 68 19.15 0.45 -1.33
CA THR A 68 19.99 1.63 -1.61
C THR A 68 19.74 2.20 -3.01
N GLN A 69 19.06 1.46 -3.88
CA GLN A 69 18.73 1.87 -5.23
C GLN A 69 17.73 3.04 -5.25
N LYS A 70 17.76 3.81 -6.34
CA LYS A 70 16.82 4.90 -6.63
C LYS A 70 16.37 4.77 -8.07
N TRP A 71 15.07 4.97 -8.29
CA TRP A 71 14.48 5.00 -9.62
C TRP A 71 13.98 6.41 -9.92
N THR A 72 14.27 6.89 -11.12
CA THR A 72 13.62 8.07 -11.68
C THR A 72 12.29 7.63 -12.29
N VAL A 73 11.21 8.31 -11.93
CA VAL A 73 9.85 8.02 -12.37
C VAL A 73 9.23 9.24 -13.02
N ASP A 74 8.35 9.04 -13.98
CA ASP A 74 7.63 10.07 -14.71
C ASP A 74 6.10 9.84 -14.67
N ARG A 75 5.36 10.47 -15.56
CA ARG A 75 3.89 10.37 -15.62
C ARG A 75 3.38 9.06 -16.20
N SER A 76 4.26 8.27 -16.80
CA SER A 76 3.90 6.95 -17.33
C SER A 76 4.02 5.90 -16.22
N TRP A 77 3.13 4.91 -16.22
CA TRP A 77 3.31 3.77 -15.34
C TRP A 77 4.64 3.06 -15.62
N ALA A 78 5.44 2.94 -14.59
CA ALA A 78 6.69 2.19 -14.58
C ALA A 78 6.60 1.07 -13.56
N ARG A 79 6.84 -0.17 -14.00
CA ARG A 79 7.03 -1.30 -13.10
C ARG A 79 8.47 -1.30 -12.66
N LEU A 80 8.72 -1.01 -11.37
CA LEU A 80 10.06 -0.86 -10.85
C LEU A 80 10.68 -2.18 -10.46
N GLU A 81 9.91 -3.08 -9.84
CA GLU A 81 10.39 -4.38 -9.39
C GLU A 81 9.30 -5.44 -9.51
N THR A 82 9.74 -6.71 -9.62
CA THR A 82 8.86 -7.87 -9.72
C THR A 82 9.55 -9.11 -9.10
N TYR A 83 8.78 -9.90 -8.36
CA TYR A 83 9.19 -11.20 -7.86
C TYR A 83 8.00 -12.16 -7.83
N GLY A 84 8.07 -13.28 -8.56
CA GLY A 84 6.96 -14.20 -8.72
C GLY A 84 5.72 -13.49 -9.26
N THR A 85 4.63 -13.57 -8.52
CA THR A 85 3.37 -12.90 -8.86
C THR A 85 3.31 -11.45 -8.38
N CYS A 86 4.24 -10.97 -7.57
CA CYS A 86 4.20 -9.62 -7.01
C CYS A 86 4.94 -8.62 -7.88
N ALA A 87 4.30 -7.49 -8.15
CA ALA A 87 4.90 -6.34 -8.83
C ALA A 87 4.61 -5.04 -8.10
N PHE A 88 5.58 -4.14 -8.12
CA PHE A 88 5.46 -2.76 -7.65
C PHE A 88 5.55 -1.80 -8.84
N SER A 89 4.50 -1.01 -9.03
CA SER A 89 4.38 -0.05 -10.13
C SER A 89 4.09 1.34 -9.61
N VAL A 90 4.58 2.36 -10.30
CA VAL A 90 4.43 3.77 -9.90
C VAL A 90 4.23 4.67 -11.12
N ARG A 91 3.61 5.85 -10.90
CA ARG A 91 3.64 6.98 -11.83
C ARG A 91 3.59 8.30 -11.08
N VAL A 92 4.03 9.38 -11.71
CA VAL A 92 3.82 10.74 -11.20
C VAL A 92 2.44 11.22 -11.61
N ILE A 93 1.62 11.66 -10.65
CA ILE A 93 0.28 12.22 -10.92
C ILE A 93 0.25 13.74 -10.82
N LEU A 94 1.22 14.33 -10.09
CA LEU A 94 1.37 15.80 -9.99
C LEU A 94 2.86 16.15 -10.03
N GLY A 95 3.28 16.96 -10.99
CA GLY A 95 4.67 17.30 -11.29
C GLY A 95 5.16 16.60 -12.56
N ASP A 96 6.44 16.66 -12.86
CA ASP A 96 7.01 16.15 -14.13
C ASP A 96 7.88 14.92 -13.95
N GLY A 97 8.51 14.74 -12.81
CA GLY A 97 9.34 13.57 -12.51
C GLY A 97 9.78 13.55 -11.07
N GLY A 98 10.04 12.37 -10.52
CA GLY A 98 10.40 12.16 -9.13
C GLY A 98 11.39 11.03 -8.93
N LEU A 99 11.82 10.85 -7.69
CA LEU A 99 12.67 9.76 -7.25
C LEU A 99 11.90 8.88 -6.26
N VAL A 100 11.94 7.57 -6.49
CA VAL A 100 11.47 6.56 -5.54
C VAL A 100 12.66 5.76 -5.07
N GLY A 101 12.83 5.60 -3.77
CA GLY A 101 13.94 4.85 -3.19
C GLY A 101 13.59 3.40 -2.86
N GLY A 102 14.59 2.56 -2.76
CA GLY A 102 14.39 1.16 -2.36
C GLY A 102 13.88 1.00 -0.92
N ALA A 103 14.20 1.95 -0.03
CA ALA A 103 13.62 1.96 1.31
C ALA A 103 12.12 2.30 1.27
N ASP A 104 11.71 3.27 0.44
CA ASP A 104 10.29 3.62 0.26
C ASP A 104 9.50 2.41 -0.27
N MET A 105 10.02 1.75 -1.32
CA MET A 105 9.40 0.58 -1.90
C MET A 105 9.27 -0.56 -0.88
N TYR A 106 10.33 -0.79 -0.09
CA TYR A 106 10.29 -1.78 0.99
C TYR A 106 9.14 -1.51 1.95
N ASP A 107 9.04 -0.29 2.46
CA ASP A 107 8.03 0.09 3.44
C ASP A 107 6.62 -0.02 2.85
N LEU A 108 6.41 0.46 1.61
CA LEU A 108 5.11 0.40 0.93
C LEU A 108 4.63 -1.03 0.69
N ILE A 109 5.50 -1.94 0.25
CA ILE A 109 5.14 -3.35 0.04
C ILE A 109 4.93 -4.06 1.38
N HIS A 110 5.83 -3.86 2.36
CA HIS A 110 5.72 -4.46 3.69
C HIS A 110 4.39 -4.09 4.37
N ASP A 111 4.04 -2.80 4.36
CA ASP A 111 2.82 -2.32 4.99
C ASP A 111 1.56 -2.77 4.23
N SER A 112 1.65 -2.90 2.89
CA SER A 112 0.58 -3.49 2.09
C SER A 112 0.30 -4.94 2.48
N VAL A 113 1.34 -5.76 2.64
CA VAL A 113 1.19 -7.17 3.07
C VAL A 113 0.63 -7.23 4.49
N ALA A 114 1.12 -6.39 5.41
CA ALA A 114 0.69 -6.38 6.80
C ALA A 114 -0.76 -5.88 6.97
N GLY A 115 -1.17 -4.89 6.19
CA GLY A 115 -2.48 -4.24 6.31
C GLY A 115 -3.59 -4.88 5.49
N TYR A 116 -3.26 -5.44 4.31
CA TYR A 116 -4.24 -5.91 3.32
C TYR A 116 -4.04 -7.36 2.88
N GLY A 117 -3.07 -8.07 3.45
CA GLY A 117 -2.89 -9.51 3.22
C GLY A 117 -4.10 -10.29 3.74
N LYS A 118 -4.76 -11.08 2.88
CA LYS A 118 -5.94 -11.89 3.20
C LYS A 118 -5.92 -13.23 2.47
N GLU A 119 -6.69 -14.20 2.96
CA GLU A 119 -6.89 -15.45 2.23
C GLU A 119 -7.61 -15.19 0.89
N GLY A 120 -7.11 -15.79 -0.17
CA GLY A 120 -7.66 -15.62 -1.51
C GLY A 120 -7.03 -16.54 -2.54
N VAL A 121 -7.29 -16.26 -3.81
CA VAL A 121 -6.77 -17.02 -4.95
C VAL A 121 -5.80 -16.13 -5.72
N VAL A 122 -4.57 -16.60 -5.89
CA VAL A 122 -3.58 -15.93 -6.73
C VAL A 122 -4.05 -15.99 -8.18
N SER A 123 -4.28 -14.83 -8.80
CA SER A 123 -4.99 -14.72 -10.07
C SER A 123 -4.28 -15.44 -11.23
N CYS A 124 -2.95 -15.46 -11.28
CA CYS A 124 -2.22 -16.11 -12.36
C CYS A 124 -1.96 -17.61 -12.13
N THR A 125 -2.04 -18.12 -10.91
CA THR A 125 -1.81 -19.54 -10.58
C THR A 125 -3.08 -20.30 -10.21
N GLY A 126 -4.14 -19.59 -9.80
CA GLY A 126 -5.38 -20.16 -9.31
C GLY A 126 -5.23 -20.92 -7.98
N GLN A 127 -4.13 -20.76 -7.29
CA GLN A 127 -3.86 -21.41 -6.00
C GLN A 127 -4.39 -20.57 -4.84
N PHE A 128 -4.91 -21.25 -3.81
CA PHE A 128 -5.26 -20.60 -2.54
C PHE A 128 -3.98 -20.24 -1.78
N ALA A 129 -3.84 -18.99 -1.40
CA ALA A 129 -2.72 -18.46 -0.66
C ALA A 129 -3.15 -17.18 0.10
N GLN A 130 -2.27 -16.62 0.91
CA GLN A 130 -2.44 -15.23 1.29
C GLN A 130 -2.15 -14.34 0.08
N VAL A 131 -3.09 -13.46 -0.24
CA VAL A 131 -3.01 -12.55 -1.38
C VAL A 131 -3.09 -11.11 -0.93
N VAL A 132 -2.50 -10.22 -1.70
CA VAL A 132 -2.48 -8.79 -1.43
C VAL A 132 -2.58 -8.00 -2.74
N SER A 133 -3.33 -6.93 -2.70
CA SER A 133 -3.18 -5.79 -3.60
C SER A 133 -3.42 -4.51 -2.81
N ALA A 134 -2.66 -3.48 -3.10
CA ALA A 134 -2.80 -2.19 -2.45
C ALA A 134 -2.40 -1.08 -3.42
N GLU A 135 -2.95 0.10 -3.19
CA GLU A 135 -2.57 1.31 -3.91
C GLU A 135 -2.52 2.50 -2.97
N GLY A 136 -1.90 3.57 -3.40
CA GLY A 136 -1.88 4.81 -2.65
C GLY A 136 -1.12 5.92 -3.34
N GLU A 137 -1.02 7.04 -2.63
CA GLU A 137 -0.30 8.21 -3.07
C GLU A 137 0.72 8.64 -2.03
N VAL A 138 1.86 9.12 -2.50
CA VAL A 138 2.95 9.59 -1.65
C VAL A 138 3.64 10.80 -2.28
N ALA A 139 4.11 11.73 -1.45
CA ALA A 139 4.95 12.83 -1.92
C ALA A 139 6.40 12.34 -1.97
N CYS A 140 7.04 12.43 -3.15
CA CYS A 140 8.43 12.01 -3.35
C CYS A 140 9.29 13.17 -3.85
N ASN A 141 10.56 13.14 -3.51
CA ASN A 141 11.53 14.16 -3.91
C ASN A 141 11.80 14.13 -5.42
N THR A 142 12.03 15.28 -6.02
CA THR A 142 12.48 15.38 -7.42
C THR A 142 13.99 15.25 -7.54
N THR A 143 14.71 15.57 -6.46
CA THR A 143 16.16 15.51 -6.36
C THR A 143 16.58 14.91 -5.03
N PRO A 144 17.79 14.36 -4.91
CA PRO A 144 18.25 13.73 -3.67
C PRO A 144 18.33 14.64 -2.45
N ASP A 145 18.41 15.96 -2.66
CA ASP A 145 18.43 16.97 -1.60
C ASP A 145 17.04 17.35 -1.06
N GLY A 146 15.97 16.83 -1.69
CA GLY A 146 14.60 17.03 -1.22
C GLY A 146 14.04 18.45 -1.40
N ALA A 147 14.67 19.29 -2.23
CA ALA A 147 14.30 20.69 -2.40
C ALA A 147 12.88 20.88 -2.97
N THR A 148 12.40 19.94 -3.77
CA THR A 148 11.06 19.93 -4.36
C THR A 148 10.48 18.55 -4.35
N GLN A 149 9.13 18.47 -4.32
CA GLN A 149 8.42 17.21 -4.30
C GLN A 149 7.37 17.14 -5.42
N VAL A 150 7.09 15.92 -5.82
CA VAL A 150 6.00 15.54 -6.73
C VAL A 150 5.09 14.55 -6.03
N ARG A 151 3.86 14.39 -6.53
CA ARG A 151 2.97 13.32 -6.05
C ARG A 151 3.10 12.12 -6.94
N VAL A 152 3.39 10.97 -6.32
CA VAL A 152 3.53 9.68 -6.96
C VAL A 152 2.36 8.80 -6.52
N GLU A 153 1.71 8.17 -7.47
CA GLU A 153 0.78 7.06 -7.26
C GLU A 153 1.54 5.75 -7.36
N TRP A 154 1.24 4.80 -6.49
CA TRP A 154 1.89 3.49 -6.45
C TRP A 154 0.86 2.37 -6.32
N ILE A 155 1.20 1.21 -6.86
CA ILE A 155 0.38 -0.01 -6.81
C ILE A 155 1.25 -1.22 -6.52
N VAL A 156 0.81 -2.05 -5.57
CA VAL A 156 1.24 -3.43 -5.36
C VAL A 156 0.15 -4.34 -5.91
N ALA A 157 0.48 -5.18 -6.88
CA ALA A 157 -0.50 -6.02 -7.56
C ALA A 157 0.13 -7.28 -8.17
N ASP A 158 -0.73 -8.13 -8.76
CA ASP A 158 -0.28 -9.24 -9.60
C ASP A 158 0.59 -8.75 -10.76
N SER A 159 1.67 -9.48 -11.02
CA SER A 159 2.67 -9.10 -12.03
C SER A 159 2.14 -9.09 -13.48
N SER A 160 0.99 -9.68 -13.73
CA SER A 160 0.31 -9.59 -15.02
C SER A 160 -0.53 -8.31 -15.17
N TYR A 161 -0.79 -7.58 -14.08
CA TYR A 161 -1.58 -6.37 -14.10
C TYR A 161 -0.84 -5.20 -14.75
N ASN A 162 -1.50 -4.56 -15.69
CA ASN A 162 -1.04 -3.31 -16.28
C ASN A 162 -2.05 -2.22 -15.90
N PRO A 163 -1.67 -1.29 -15.00
CA PRO A 163 -2.55 -0.22 -14.60
C PRO A 163 -2.98 0.63 -15.82
N PRO A 164 -4.23 1.09 -15.86
CA PRO A 164 -4.72 1.95 -16.94
C PRO A 164 -3.97 3.29 -16.98
N ALA A 165 -3.81 3.86 -18.17
CA ALA A 165 -3.13 5.13 -18.40
C ALA A 165 -3.83 6.31 -17.73
#